data_5a55ceda02f29851135f6aeeceaa7204
#
_entry.id   5a55ceda02f29851135f6aeeceaa7204
#
_cell.length_a   1.000
_cell.length_b   1.000
_cell.length_c   1.000
_cell.angle_alpha   90.00
_cell.angle_beta   90.00
_cell.angle_gamma   90.00
#
_symmetry.space_group_name_H-M   'P 1'
#
loop_
_entity.id
_entity.type
_entity.pdbx_description
1 polymer ?
#
loop_
_entity_poly.entity_id
_entity_poly.type
_entity_poly.pdbx_seq_one_letter_code
_entity_poly.pdbx_strand_id
1 'polypeptide(L)'
;MNTTTGRVVIGMDPHKRSATIEVMTADETIVGRGRFGTDRDGYAEMRRYASQWPDRVWAIEGCAGIGKHIAVRLLADGEEVVDVPPKLSARARVFATGQGRKTDATDAHSVALVGTRMTGLRPVVTDEQLKVLCAHARL
;
A
#
# COMPACT_ATOMS: atom_id res chain seq x y z
N MET A 1 5.54 -23.74 11.09
CA MET A 1 5.81 -23.08 10.95
C MET A 1 5.53 -22.33 10.15
N ASN A 2 5.44 -21.68 9.97
CA ASN A 2 5.12 -20.94 9.31
C ASN A 2 5.72 -20.58 8.49
N THR A 3 5.60 -20.62 7.87
CA THR A 3 6.14 -20.36 7.19
C THR A 3 6.05 -19.60 6.27
N THR A 4 5.47 -18.82 6.29
CA THR A 4 5.31 -17.99 5.45
C THR A 4 6.28 -17.34 5.27
N THR A 5 6.94 -17.45 4.53
CA THR A 5 7.92 -16.87 4.51
C THR A 5 8.17 -15.99 3.53
N GLY A 6 7.58 -15.61 2.78
CA GLY A 6 7.86 -14.66 1.79
C GLY A 6 7.47 -13.29 2.18
N ARG A 7 7.89 -12.36 1.35
CA ARG A 7 7.50 -10.98 1.50
C ARG A 7 6.04 -10.83 1.10
N VAL A 8 5.31 -10.01 1.83
CA VAL A 8 3.96 -9.64 1.43
C VAL A 8 3.95 -8.18 1.04
N VAL A 9 2.97 -7.82 0.21
CA VAL A 9 2.74 -6.44 -0.18
C VAL A 9 1.41 -6.03 0.41
N ILE A 10 1.39 -4.92 1.13
CA ILE A 10 0.17 -4.39 1.71
C ILE A 10 -0.26 -3.22 0.84
N GLY A 11 -1.23 -3.46 -0.02
CA GLY A 11 -1.78 -2.42 -0.87
C GLY A 11 -2.71 -1.54 -0.08
N MET A 12 -2.58 -0.24 -0.22
CA MET A 12 -3.36 0.70 0.56
C MET A 12 -4.07 1.68 -0.34
N ASP A 13 -5.34 1.88 -0.07
CA ASP A 13 -6.13 2.94 -0.68
C ASP A 13 -6.45 3.94 0.42
N PRO A 14 -5.69 5.03 0.51
CA PRO A 14 -5.92 6.00 1.58
C PRO A 14 -7.08 6.91 1.27
N HIS A 15 -7.86 7.22 2.31
CA HIS A 15 -8.93 8.16 2.24
C HIS A 15 -8.70 9.22 3.30
N LYS A 16 -9.59 10.20 3.36
CA LYS A 16 -9.38 11.31 4.26
C LYS A 16 -9.29 10.88 5.72
N ARG A 17 -10.14 9.97 6.14
CA ARG A 17 -10.19 9.55 7.55
C ARG A 17 -9.95 8.06 7.76
N SER A 18 -9.71 7.32 6.72
CA SER A 18 -9.49 5.89 6.83
C SER A 18 -8.57 5.41 5.74
N ALA A 19 -8.07 4.21 5.90
CA ALA A 19 -7.27 3.56 4.87
C ALA A 19 -7.77 2.13 4.76
N THR A 20 -7.96 1.69 3.53
CA THR A 20 -8.34 0.31 3.24
C THR A 20 -7.10 -0.40 2.76
N ILE A 21 -6.82 -1.57 3.32
CA ILE A 21 -5.63 -2.32 2.94
C ILE A 21 -5.99 -3.74 2.53
N GLU A 22 -5.13 -4.30 1.69
CA GLU A 22 -5.23 -5.71 1.32
C GLU A 22 -3.82 -6.27 1.27
N VAL A 23 -3.60 -7.41 1.90
CA VAL A 23 -2.27 -8.01 2.01
C VAL A 23 -2.17 -9.16 1.03
N MET A 24 -1.14 -9.13 0.20
CA MET A 24 -0.98 -10.07 -0.91
C MET A 24 0.40 -10.71 -0.85
N THR A 25 0.45 -12.01 -1.06
CA THR A 25 1.73 -12.71 -1.14
C THR A 25 2.30 -12.58 -2.55
N ALA A 26 3.56 -13.02 -2.71
CA ALA A 26 4.22 -12.91 -4.01
C ALA A 26 3.49 -13.65 -5.12
N ASP A 27 2.75 -14.70 -4.79
CA ASP A 27 1.97 -15.43 -5.79
C ASP A 27 0.56 -14.85 -5.97
N GLU A 28 0.36 -13.63 -5.45
CA GLU A 28 -0.89 -12.89 -5.61
C GLU A 28 -2.07 -13.50 -4.85
N THR A 29 -1.79 -14.23 -3.78
CA THR A 29 -2.83 -14.74 -2.92
C THR A 29 -3.12 -13.72 -1.82
N ILE A 30 -4.40 -13.44 -1.59
CA ILE A 30 -4.79 -12.49 -0.55
C ILE A 30 -4.79 -13.20 0.78
N VAL A 31 -4.03 -12.67 1.73
CA VAL A 31 -3.93 -13.26 3.06
C VAL A 31 -4.45 -12.36 4.17
N GLY A 32 -4.89 -11.16 3.83
CA GLY A 32 -5.49 -10.27 4.82
C GLY A 32 -6.10 -9.06 4.16
N ARG A 33 -6.98 -8.38 4.90
CA ARG A 33 -7.57 -7.13 4.46
C ARG A 33 -8.20 -6.44 5.67
N GLY A 34 -8.35 -5.14 5.56
CA GLY A 34 -8.95 -4.40 6.64
C GLY A 34 -9.13 -2.94 6.29
N ARG A 35 -9.85 -2.24 7.16
CA ARG A 35 -10.04 -0.81 7.05
C ARG A 35 -9.78 -0.20 8.40
N PHE A 36 -8.96 0.83 8.45
CA PHE A 36 -8.51 1.42 9.70
C PHE A 36 -8.63 2.93 9.63
N GLY A 37 -8.91 3.55 10.76
CA GLY A 37 -8.88 5.00 10.82
C GLY A 37 -7.46 5.51 10.66
N THR A 38 -7.34 6.77 10.23
CA THR A 38 -6.03 7.38 10.07
C THR A 38 -5.65 8.23 11.26
N ASP A 39 -6.46 8.24 12.31
CA ASP A 39 -6.08 8.88 13.55
C ASP A 39 -5.01 8.03 14.26
N ARG A 40 -4.55 8.50 15.38
CA ARG A 40 -3.44 7.83 16.08
C ARG A 40 -3.77 6.39 16.41
N ASP A 41 -4.96 6.14 16.94
CA ASP A 41 -5.34 4.79 17.37
C ASP A 41 -5.58 3.87 16.18
N GLY A 42 -6.21 4.38 15.13
CA GLY A 42 -6.45 3.58 13.93
C GLY A 42 -5.16 3.20 13.24
N TYR A 43 -4.24 4.15 13.17
CA TYR A 43 -2.92 3.88 12.58
C TYR A 43 -2.17 2.83 13.40
N ALA A 44 -2.20 2.93 14.71
CA ALA A 44 -1.53 1.96 15.57
C ALA A 44 -2.14 0.58 15.40
N GLU A 45 -3.46 0.52 15.26
CA GLU A 45 -4.16 -0.73 15.04
C GLU A 45 -3.77 -1.36 13.71
N MET A 46 -3.67 -0.55 12.68
CA MET A 46 -3.27 -1.01 11.37
C MET A 46 -1.87 -1.61 11.40
N ARG A 47 -0.93 -0.95 12.07
CA ARG A 47 0.42 -1.47 12.17
C ARG A 47 0.48 -2.73 13.00
N ARG A 48 -0.33 -2.83 14.04
CA ARG A 48 -0.40 -4.04 14.85
C ARG A 48 -0.92 -5.19 14.00
N TYR A 49 -1.93 -4.93 13.19
CA TYR A 49 -2.47 -5.95 12.29
C TYR A 49 -1.39 -6.42 11.31
N ALA A 50 -0.63 -5.48 10.75
CA ALA A 50 0.41 -5.79 9.78
C ALA A 50 1.59 -6.51 10.40
N SER A 51 1.78 -6.41 11.71
CA SER A 51 2.95 -6.98 12.36
C SER A 51 2.99 -8.50 12.29
N GLN A 52 1.88 -9.16 11.95
CA GLN A 52 1.90 -10.60 11.79
C GLN A 52 2.69 -11.04 10.56
N TRP A 53 3.00 -10.11 9.67
CA TRP A 53 3.84 -10.38 8.51
C TRP A 53 5.15 -9.61 8.68
N PRO A 54 6.22 -10.28 9.13
CA PRO A 54 7.47 -9.56 9.41
C PRO A 54 8.15 -8.98 8.19
N ASP A 55 8.05 -9.65 7.04
CA ASP A 55 8.67 -9.15 5.81
C ASP A 55 7.59 -8.56 4.94
N ARG A 56 7.35 -7.27 5.10
CA ARG A 56 6.25 -6.59 4.42
C ARG A 56 6.70 -5.29 3.79
N VAL A 57 6.04 -4.91 2.71
CA VAL A 57 6.23 -3.61 2.11
C VAL A 57 4.85 -3.02 1.84
N TRP A 58 4.71 -1.73 2.08
CA TRP A 58 3.44 -1.02 1.88
C TRP A 58 3.46 -0.39 0.50
N ALA A 59 2.45 -0.68 -0.30
CA ALA A 59 2.28 -0.08 -1.61
C ALA A 59 1.13 0.91 -1.50
N ILE A 60 1.41 2.19 -1.72
CA ILE A 60 0.44 3.25 -1.51
C ILE A 60 0.24 4.01 -2.79
N GLU A 61 -1.01 4.15 -3.21
CA GLU A 61 -1.32 4.88 -4.41
C GLU A 61 -1.27 6.37 -4.13
N GLY A 62 -0.55 7.10 -4.98
CA GLY A 62 -0.61 8.55 -4.93
C GLY A 62 0.02 9.18 -3.69
N CYS A 63 1.25 8.82 -3.38
CA CYS A 63 1.90 9.36 -2.19
C CYS A 63 2.09 10.87 -2.25
N ALA A 64 1.88 11.50 -3.41
CA ALA A 64 1.95 12.95 -3.50
C ALA A 64 0.64 13.61 -3.08
N GLY A 65 -0.44 12.85 -3.00
CA GLY A 65 -1.74 13.36 -2.63
C GLY A 65 -2.16 12.90 -1.25
N ILE A 66 -3.35 12.32 -1.19
CA ILE A 66 -3.93 11.94 0.10
C ILE A 66 -3.11 10.87 0.82
N GLY A 67 -2.31 10.10 0.10
CA GLY A 67 -1.46 9.08 0.70
C GLY A 67 -0.18 9.60 1.30
N LYS A 68 0.17 10.86 1.07
CA LYS A 68 1.45 11.38 1.51
C LYS A 68 1.62 11.34 3.02
N HIS A 69 0.61 11.75 3.73
CA HIS A 69 0.68 11.85 5.18
C HIS A 69 0.94 10.48 5.81
N ILE A 70 0.18 9.49 5.40
CA ILE A 70 0.33 8.16 6.00
C ILE A 70 1.63 7.49 5.53
N ALA A 71 2.06 7.77 4.30
CA ALA A 71 3.32 7.23 3.82
C ALA A 71 4.50 7.75 4.64
N VAL A 72 4.48 9.03 4.95
CA VAL A 72 5.54 9.63 5.75
C VAL A 72 5.55 9.03 7.15
N ARG A 73 4.37 8.81 7.74
CA ARG A 73 4.30 8.19 9.06
C ARG A 73 4.87 6.78 9.06
N LEU A 74 4.54 5.99 8.04
CA LEU A 74 5.05 4.63 7.94
C LEU A 74 6.57 4.62 7.80
N LEU A 75 7.10 5.49 6.97
CA LEU A 75 8.55 5.56 6.82
C LEU A 75 9.22 5.98 8.13
N ALA A 76 8.63 6.93 8.84
CA ALA A 76 9.19 7.37 10.10
C ALA A 76 9.21 6.24 11.14
N ASP A 77 8.30 5.29 11.01
CA ASP A 77 8.23 4.15 11.91
C ASP A 77 9.03 2.95 11.40
N GLY A 78 9.84 3.13 10.37
CA GLY A 78 10.73 2.08 9.89
C GLY A 78 10.12 1.13 8.88
N GLU A 79 8.93 1.45 8.36
CA GLU A 79 8.30 0.59 7.36
C GLU A 79 8.86 0.87 5.97
N GLU A 80 8.83 -0.13 5.10
CA GLU A 80 9.19 0.06 3.71
C GLU A 80 7.96 0.47 2.92
N VAL A 81 8.08 1.45 2.06
CA VAL A 81 6.95 1.98 1.30
C VAL A 81 7.35 2.10 -0.17
N VAL A 82 6.46 1.70 -1.07
CA VAL A 82 6.65 1.96 -2.50
C VAL A 82 5.46 2.79 -2.97
N ASP A 83 5.73 3.67 -3.92
CA ASP A 83 4.68 4.51 -4.49
C ASP A 83 4.12 3.83 -5.72
N VAL A 84 2.80 3.66 -5.77
CA VAL A 84 2.14 3.07 -6.91
C VAL A 84 1.47 4.21 -7.68
N PRO A 85 1.86 4.44 -8.93
CA PRO A 85 1.24 5.49 -9.72
C PRO A 85 -0.25 5.20 -9.92
N PRO A 86 -1.11 6.20 -9.72
CA PRO A 86 -2.55 5.98 -9.87
C PRO A 86 -2.95 5.43 -11.23
N LYS A 87 -2.21 5.79 -12.26
CA LYS A 87 -2.49 5.31 -13.61
C LYS A 87 -2.36 3.79 -13.71
N LEU A 88 -1.36 3.21 -13.02
CA LEU A 88 -1.16 1.77 -13.07
C LEU A 88 -2.23 1.03 -12.27
N SER A 89 -2.60 1.53 -11.09
CA SER A 89 -3.61 0.87 -10.31
C SER A 89 -4.98 0.98 -10.97
N ALA A 90 -5.26 2.09 -11.63
CA ALA A 90 -6.52 2.23 -12.37
C ALA A 90 -6.61 1.22 -13.50
N ARG A 91 -5.50 1.01 -14.20
CA ARG A 91 -5.47 0.03 -15.28
C ARG A 91 -5.68 -1.39 -14.75
N ALA A 92 -5.04 -1.72 -13.63
CA ALA A 92 -5.20 -3.04 -13.03
C ALA A 92 -6.64 -3.26 -12.56
N ARG A 93 -7.28 -2.20 -12.05
CA ARG A 93 -8.66 -2.30 -11.59
C ARG A 93 -9.59 -2.63 -12.75
N VAL A 94 -9.38 -2.00 -13.89
CA VAL A 94 -10.22 -2.26 -15.07
C VAL A 94 -10.06 -3.71 -15.51
N PHE A 95 -8.85 -4.19 -15.60
CA PHE A 95 -8.62 -5.56 -16.01
C PHE A 95 -9.17 -6.56 -15.01
N ALA A 96 -9.01 -6.26 -13.72
CA ALA A 96 -9.42 -7.21 -12.68
C ALA A 96 -10.94 -7.35 -12.61
N THR A 97 -11.68 -6.24 -12.76
CA THR A 97 -13.12 -6.26 -12.58
C THR A 97 -13.88 -6.41 -13.90
N GLY A 98 -13.25 -6.02 -14.98
CA GLY A 98 -13.92 -6.01 -16.27
C GLY A 98 -14.96 -4.91 -16.38
N GLN A 99 -15.18 -4.13 -15.36
CA GLN A 99 -16.21 -3.12 -15.35
C GLN A 99 -15.72 -1.75 -14.96
N GLY A 100 -14.53 -1.66 -14.41
CA GLY A 100 -14.00 -0.39 -13.98
C GLY A 100 -14.69 0.20 -12.78
N ARG A 101 -15.56 -0.57 -12.12
CA ARG A 101 -16.26 -0.06 -10.96
C ARG A 101 -15.29 0.15 -9.82
N LYS A 102 -15.40 1.31 -9.15
CA LYS A 102 -14.49 1.65 -8.10
C LYS A 102 -15.13 1.41 -6.74
N THR A 103 -14.50 0.58 -5.94
CA THR A 103 -14.87 0.40 -4.54
C THR A 103 -13.59 0.43 -3.73
N ASP A 104 -13.68 0.69 -2.44
CA ASP A 104 -12.49 0.75 -1.60
C ASP A 104 -11.71 -0.56 -1.64
N ALA A 105 -12.40 -1.68 -1.56
CA ALA A 105 -11.74 -2.98 -1.59
C ALA A 105 -11.08 -3.24 -2.92
N THR A 106 -11.76 -2.84 -4.02
CA THR A 106 -11.20 -3.01 -5.36
C THR A 106 -9.96 -2.16 -5.54
N ASP A 107 -9.98 -0.94 -5.00
CA ASP A 107 -8.84 -0.06 -5.13
C ASP A 107 -7.63 -0.59 -4.36
N ALA A 108 -7.83 -1.05 -3.13
CA ALA A 108 -6.74 -1.61 -2.35
C ALA A 108 -6.19 -2.86 -3.01
N HIS A 109 -7.06 -3.68 -3.58
CA HIS A 109 -6.64 -4.87 -4.30
C HIS A 109 -5.79 -4.51 -5.51
N SER A 110 -6.21 -3.51 -6.28
CA SER A 110 -5.46 -3.09 -7.47
C SER A 110 -4.09 -2.55 -7.08
N VAL A 111 -4.03 -1.79 -5.99
CA VAL A 111 -2.76 -1.26 -5.51
C VAL A 111 -1.85 -2.40 -5.04
N ALA A 112 -2.40 -3.39 -4.33
CA ALA A 112 -1.63 -4.54 -3.89
C ALA A 112 -1.10 -5.33 -5.08
N LEU A 113 -1.93 -5.52 -6.10
CA LEU A 113 -1.55 -6.26 -7.28
C LEU A 113 -0.41 -5.58 -8.02
N VAL A 114 -0.54 -4.27 -8.27
CA VAL A 114 0.51 -3.53 -8.93
C VAL A 114 1.77 -3.52 -8.07
N GLY A 115 1.63 -3.30 -6.77
CA GLY A 115 2.77 -3.30 -5.86
C GLY A 115 3.50 -4.63 -5.86
N THR A 116 2.74 -5.73 -5.88
CA THR A 116 3.34 -7.06 -5.91
C THR A 116 4.13 -7.26 -7.19
N ARG A 117 3.59 -6.83 -8.31
CA ARG A 117 4.28 -6.96 -9.59
C ARG A 117 5.45 -6.00 -9.72
N MET A 118 5.43 -4.93 -8.94
CA MET A 118 6.51 -3.97 -8.94
C MET A 118 7.55 -4.24 -7.85
N THR A 119 7.41 -5.30 -7.07
CA THR A 119 8.34 -5.53 -5.99
C THR A 119 9.74 -5.88 -6.48
N GLY A 120 9.90 -6.15 -7.76
CA GLY A 120 11.22 -6.24 -8.33
C GLY A 120 11.89 -4.87 -8.41
N LEU A 121 11.11 -3.79 -8.30
CA LEU A 121 11.63 -2.45 -8.31
C LEU A 121 12.04 -2.08 -6.89
N ARG A 122 12.79 -1.03 -6.79
CA ARG A 122 13.32 -0.65 -5.50
C ARG A 122 12.26 0.00 -4.65
N PRO A 123 12.08 -0.44 -3.42
CA PRO A 123 11.19 0.27 -2.50
C PRO A 123 11.81 1.60 -2.10
N VAL A 124 10.97 2.51 -1.63
CA VAL A 124 11.46 3.74 -1.06
C VAL A 124 11.96 3.39 0.34
N VAL A 125 13.23 3.65 0.61
CA VAL A 125 13.82 3.22 1.85
C VAL A 125 14.10 4.32 2.85
N THR A 126 13.95 5.58 2.46
CA THR A 126 14.20 6.68 3.38
C THR A 126 13.11 7.74 3.23
N ASP A 127 12.93 8.50 4.30
CA ASP A 127 11.99 9.62 4.27
C ASP A 127 12.36 10.61 3.19
N GLU A 128 13.63 10.83 3.03
CA GLU A 128 14.12 11.79 2.07
C GLU A 128 13.78 11.36 0.66
N GLN A 129 13.93 10.07 0.36
CA GLN A 129 13.59 9.57 -0.96
C GLN A 129 12.09 9.72 -1.23
N LEU A 130 11.25 9.44 -0.24
CA LEU A 130 9.82 9.61 -0.43
C LEU A 130 9.47 11.08 -0.66
N LYS A 131 10.11 11.97 0.07
CA LYS A 131 9.85 13.40 -0.11
C LYS A 131 10.20 13.85 -1.52
N VAL A 132 11.30 13.37 -2.05
CA VAL A 132 11.71 13.69 -3.41
C VAL A 132 10.70 13.16 -4.42
N LEU A 133 10.28 11.90 -4.25
CA LEU A 133 9.30 11.32 -5.16
C LEU A 133 7.99 12.06 -5.13
N CYS A 134 7.51 12.41 -3.95
CA CYS A 134 6.24 13.12 -3.83
C CYS A 134 6.33 14.53 -4.39
N ALA A 135 7.47 15.19 -4.21
CA ALA A 135 7.68 16.52 -4.77
C ALA A 135 7.67 16.48 -6.29
N HIS A 136 8.33 15.47 -6.87
CA HIS A 136 8.32 15.32 -8.32
C HIS A 136 6.94 15.02 -8.86
N ALA A 137 6.17 14.23 -8.15
CA ALA A 137 4.82 13.91 -8.59
C ALA A 137 3.90 15.12 -8.61
N ARG A 138 4.23 16.18 -7.88
CA ARG A 138 3.43 17.39 -7.91
C ARG A 138 3.75 18.29 -9.07
N LEU A 139 4.87 18.07 -9.69
CA LEU A 139 5.24 18.89 -10.83
C LEU A 139 4.56 18.41 -12.09
#